data_005922286cbd7b815016003d9e3ab680
#
_entry.id   005922286cbd7b815016003d9e3ab680
#
_cell.length_a   1.000
_cell.length_b   1.000
_cell.length_c   1.000
_cell.angle_alpha   90.00
_cell.angle_beta   90.00
_cell.angle_gamma   90.00
#
_symmetry.space_group_name_H-M   'P 1'
#
loop_
_entity.id
_entity.type
_entity.pdbx_description
1 polymer ?
#
loop_
_entity_poly.entity_id
_entity_poly.type
_entity_poly.pdbx_seq_one_letter_code
_entity_poly.pdbx_strand_id
1 'polypeptide(L)'
;MTKLASEMRDRRDGEGTTERELRLQRYFPYRLARLAEQVSLAVAEVYADRFALSRQEWRILAALGEQPRLPTKEIGRLTTLDKMNVSRAMQSLEARGIVSRSRDPADGRERIVALTAAGRALYRRIVPHALAREAELLSVLSAAEIATLDTVIDKLLAAAERSLDDPPGRKA
;
A
#
# COMPACT_ATOMS: atom_id res chain seq x y z
N MET A 1 -12.47 -67.69 14.49
CA MET A 1 -11.93 -66.43 15.01
C MET A 1 -11.08 -65.67 13.97
N THR A 2 -11.47 -65.67 12.67
CA THR A 2 -10.59 -65.13 11.60
C THR A 2 -11.28 -64.01 10.78
N LYS A 3 -12.50 -63.62 11.13
CA LYS A 3 -13.27 -62.60 10.36
C LYS A 3 -13.20 -61.20 10.97
N LEU A 4 -12.90 -61.09 12.27
CA LEU A 4 -12.79 -59.79 12.95
C LEU A 4 -11.42 -59.10 12.77
N ALA A 5 -10.39 -59.82 12.39
CA ALA A 5 -9.06 -59.24 12.15
C ALA A 5 -8.89 -58.63 10.76
N SER A 6 -9.77 -58.96 9.81
CA SER A 6 -9.78 -58.41 8.46
C SER A 6 -10.50 -57.03 8.39
N GLU A 7 -11.49 -56.82 9.24
CA GLU A 7 -12.28 -55.57 9.25
C GLU A 7 -11.61 -54.42 10.00
N MET A 8 -10.54 -54.71 10.79
CA MET A 8 -9.76 -53.67 11.49
C MET A 8 -8.56 -53.17 10.72
N ARG A 9 -8.21 -53.72 9.56
CA ARG A 9 -7.11 -53.25 8.70
C ARG A 9 -7.56 -52.25 7.64
N ASP A 10 -8.84 -52.15 7.33
CA ASP A 10 -9.39 -51.33 6.25
C ASP A 10 -9.81 -49.90 6.69
N ARG A 11 -9.45 -49.50 7.92
CA ARG A 11 -9.74 -48.18 8.47
C ARG A 11 -8.53 -47.26 8.64
N ARG A 12 -7.36 -47.60 8.12
CA ARG A 12 -6.13 -46.79 8.29
C ARG A 12 -5.63 -46.08 7.02
N ASP A 13 -6.26 -46.27 5.87
CA ASP A 13 -5.83 -45.64 4.60
C ASP A 13 -6.84 -44.60 4.10
N GLY A 14 -7.34 -43.77 4.99
CA GLY A 14 -8.33 -42.70 4.69
C GLY A 14 -7.94 -41.33 5.22
N GLU A 15 -6.66 -41.08 5.53
CA GLU A 15 -6.17 -39.69 5.63
C GLU A 15 -5.88 -39.15 4.24
N GLY A 16 -6.97 -38.90 3.49
CA GLY A 16 -6.91 -38.07 2.34
C GLY A 16 -6.38 -36.70 2.75
N THR A 17 -5.15 -36.40 2.34
CA THR A 17 -4.61 -35.06 2.29
C THR A 17 -5.60 -34.26 1.46
N THR A 18 -6.56 -33.60 2.11
CA THR A 18 -7.45 -32.65 1.44
C THR A 18 -6.54 -31.56 0.96
N GLU A 19 -6.10 -31.63 -0.30
CA GLU A 19 -5.44 -30.51 -0.97
C GLU A 19 -6.32 -29.30 -0.73
N ARG A 20 -5.85 -28.39 0.11
CA ARG A 20 -6.55 -27.14 0.37
C ARG A 20 -6.53 -26.34 -0.91
N GLU A 21 -7.57 -26.49 -1.73
CA GLU A 21 -7.75 -25.65 -2.91
C GLU A 21 -7.69 -24.20 -2.52
N LEU A 22 -6.76 -23.45 -3.14
CA LEU A 22 -6.66 -22.02 -2.95
C LEU A 22 -7.88 -21.35 -3.61
N ARG A 23 -8.82 -20.89 -2.80
CA ARG A 23 -9.96 -20.11 -3.27
C ARG A 23 -9.59 -18.63 -3.30
N LEU A 24 -9.30 -18.10 -4.49
CA LEU A 24 -8.80 -16.75 -4.69
C LEU A 24 -9.63 -15.69 -3.95
N GLN A 25 -10.95 -15.78 -3.99
CA GLN A 25 -11.85 -14.82 -3.32
C GLN A 25 -11.80 -14.87 -1.78
N ARG A 26 -11.25 -15.95 -1.19
CA ARG A 26 -11.02 -16.11 0.25
C ARG A 26 -9.56 -15.94 0.62
N TYR A 27 -8.67 -15.88 -0.34
CA TYR A 27 -7.24 -15.72 -0.13
C TYR A 27 -6.93 -14.30 0.30
N PHE A 28 -6.40 -14.13 1.51
CA PHE A 28 -6.19 -12.83 2.15
C PHE A 28 -5.38 -11.84 1.28
N PRO A 29 -4.21 -12.18 0.70
CA PRO A 29 -3.44 -11.25 -0.13
C PRO A 29 -4.23 -10.70 -1.33
N TYR A 30 -5.06 -11.53 -1.97
CA TYR A 30 -5.90 -11.10 -3.07
C TYR A 30 -7.01 -10.14 -2.63
N ARG A 31 -7.66 -10.45 -1.49
CA ARG A 31 -8.69 -9.57 -0.92
C ARG A 31 -8.12 -8.22 -0.54
N LEU A 32 -6.90 -8.19 0.04
CA LEU A 32 -6.20 -6.97 0.40
C LEU A 32 -5.84 -6.14 -0.83
N ALA A 33 -5.26 -6.75 -1.86
CA ALA A 33 -4.92 -6.09 -3.12
C ALA A 33 -6.16 -5.49 -3.79
N ARG A 34 -7.27 -6.25 -3.82
CA ARG A 34 -8.54 -5.78 -4.37
C ARG A 34 -9.12 -4.60 -3.57
N LEU A 35 -9.08 -4.66 -2.24
CA LEU A 35 -9.54 -3.57 -1.38
C LEU A 35 -8.71 -2.32 -1.62
N ALA A 36 -7.38 -2.44 -1.61
CA ALA A 36 -6.47 -1.33 -1.85
C ALA A 36 -6.70 -0.67 -3.21
N GLU A 37 -6.96 -1.44 -4.26
CA GLU A 37 -7.30 -0.90 -5.58
C GLU A 37 -8.64 -0.15 -5.57
N GLN A 38 -9.70 -0.71 -4.99
CA GLN A 38 -11.02 -0.06 -4.94
C GLN A 38 -10.97 1.24 -4.10
N VAL A 39 -10.33 1.23 -2.95
CA VAL A 39 -10.12 2.43 -2.12
C VAL A 39 -9.32 3.47 -2.90
N SER A 40 -8.25 3.05 -3.58
CA SER A 40 -7.43 3.96 -4.38
C SER A 40 -8.19 4.60 -5.55
N LEU A 41 -9.08 3.85 -6.21
CA LEU A 41 -9.96 4.36 -7.26
C LEU A 41 -10.96 5.37 -6.71
N ALA A 42 -11.62 5.06 -5.60
CA ALA A 42 -12.57 5.96 -4.96
C ALA A 42 -11.92 7.30 -4.54
N VAL A 43 -10.69 7.24 -4.00
CA VAL A 43 -9.95 8.47 -3.67
C VAL A 43 -9.47 9.20 -4.92
N ALA A 44 -9.20 8.49 -6.04
CA ALA A 44 -8.76 9.10 -7.28
C ALA A 44 -9.79 10.10 -7.86
N GLU A 45 -11.09 9.84 -7.70
CA GLU A 45 -12.17 10.75 -8.13
C GLU A 45 -12.02 12.15 -7.53
N VAL A 46 -11.42 12.25 -6.34
CA VAL A 46 -11.21 13.53 -5.63
C VAL A 46 -10.22 14.44 -6.35
N TYR A 47 -9.16 13.88 -6.91
CA TYR A 47 -8.03 14.67 -7.43
C TYR A 47 -7.83 14.54 -8.94
N ALA A 48 -8.38 13.52 -9.60
CA ALA A 48 -8.16 13.31 -11.02
C ALA A 48 -8.82 14.42 -11.85
N ASP A 49 -10.13 14.57 -11.78
CA ASP A 49 -10.86 15.49 -12.63
C ASP A 49 -10.67 16.95 -12.21
N ARG A 50 -10.71 17.20 -10.90
CA ARG A 50 -10.71 18.57 -10.36
C ARG A 50 -9.34 19.23 -10.32
N PHE A 51 -8.27 18.43 -10.16
CA PHE A 51 -6.91 18.92 -9.99
C PHE A 51 -5.94 18.37 -11.04
N ALA A 52 -6.43 17.57 -11.98
CA ALA A 52 -5.66 16.95 -13.04
C ALA A 52 -4.39 16.23 -12.53
N LEU A 53 -4.54 15.46 -11.44
CA LEU A 53 -3.46 14.66 -10.88
C LEU A 53 -3.69 13.18 -11.15
N SER A 54 -2.64 12.50 -11.56
CA SER A 54 -2.62 11.04 -11.56
C SER A 54 -2.51 10.48 -10.12
N ARG A 55 -2.83 9.20 -9.95
CA ARG A 55 -2.67 8.48 -8.67
C ARG A 55 -1.23 8.55 -8.14
N GLN A 56 -0.26 8.43 -9.02
CA GLN A 56 1.16 8.50 -8.68
C GLN A 56 1.57 9.89 -8.23
N GLU A 57 1.09 10.92 -8.93
CA GLU A 57 1.36 12.32 -8.56
C GLU A 57 0.73 12.68 -7.21
N TRP A 58 -0.51 12.24 -6.96
CA TRP A 58 -1.16 12.45 -5.66
C TRP A 58 -0.38 11.79 -4.52
N ARG A 59 0.05 10.53 -4.68
CA ARG A 59 0.85 9.84 -3.65
C ARG A 59 2.15 10.60 -3.32
N ILE A 60 2.85 11.09 -4.32
CA ILE A 60 4.06 11.91 -4.12
C ILE A 60 3.73 13.23 -3.43
N LEU A 61 2.66 13.89 -3.85
CA LEU A 61 2.20 15.15 -3.25
C LEU A 61 1.83 14.95 -1.77
N ALA A 62 1.15 13.85 -1.44
CA ALA A 62 0.76 13.50 -0.08
C ALA A 62 1.98 13.22 0.81
N ALA A 63 2.93 12.41 0.34
CA ALA A 63 4.18 12.14 1.07
C ALA A 63 4.97 13.42 1.36
N LEU A 64 5.08 14.33 0.39
CA LEU A 64 5.76 15.62 0.57
C LEU A 64 4.94 16.63 1.39
N GLY A 65 3.63 16.41 1.52
CA GLY A 65 2.77 17.19 2.40
C GLY A 65 2.99 16.86 3.87
N GLU A 66 3.28 15.60 4.17
CA GLU A 66 3.61 15.09 5.50
C GLU A 66 5.08 15.39 5.86
N GLN A 67 5.99 15.10 4.95
CA GLN A 67 7.43 15.32 5.13
C GLN A 67 7.93 16.34 4.09
N PRO A 68 8.17 17.59 4.48
CA PRO A 68 8.40 18.69 3.55
C PRO A 68 9.62 18.53 2.63
N ARG A 69 10.54 17.64 2.96
CA ARG A 69 11.78 17.39 2.20
C ARG A 69 12.08 15.90 2.25
N LEU A 70 12.13 15.25 1.10
CA LEU A 70 12.40 13.82 0.99
C LEU A 70 13.45 13.53 -0.08
N PRO A 71 14.37 12.61 0.18
CA PRO A 71 15.17 11.98 -0.87
C PRO A 71 14.29 11.27 -1.89
N THR A 72 14.65 11.31 -3.17
CA THR A 72 13.85 10.65 -4.22
C THR A 72 13.67 9.14 -3.95
N LYS A 73 14.66 8.48 -3.36
CA LYS A 73 14.60 7.07 -2.98
C LYS A 73 13.52 6.82 -1.92
N GLU A 74 13.45 7.71 -0.94
CA GLU A 74 12.50 7.63 0.16
C GLU A 74 11.05 7.84 -0.31
N ILE A 75 10.83 8.70 -1.30
CA ILE A 75 9.53 8.85 -1.95
C ILE A 75 9.04 7.51 -2.51
N GLY A 76 9.91 6.75 -3.22
CA GLY A 76 9.55 5.43 -3.73
C GLY A 76 9.11 4.47 -2.63
N ARG A 77 9.85 4.44 -1.52
CA ARG A 77 9.56 3.59 -0.37
C ARG A 77 8.20 3.95 0.28
N LEU A 78 7.99 5.23 0.58
CA LEU A 78 6.77 5.71 1.24
C LEU A 78 5.53 5.58 0.38
N THR A 79 5.66 5.80 -0.93
CA THR A 79 4.52 5.75 -1.86
C THR A 79 4.24 4.38 -2.45
N THR A 80 5.09 3.39 -2.16
CA THR A 80 5.04 2.05 -2.77
C THR A 80 5.07 2.07 -4.31
N LEU A 81 5.68 3.11 -4.89
CA LEU A 81 5.84 3.26 -6.33
C LEU A 81 7.20 2.72 -6.78
N ASP A 82 7.20 2.03 -7.91
CA ASP A 82 8.45 1.65 -8.56
C ASP A 82 9.20 2.88 -9.12
N LYS A 83 10.48 2.69 -9.41
CA LYS A 83 11.39 3.74 -9.89
C LYS A 83 10.88 4.47 -11.14
N MET A 84 10.25 3.74 -12.07
CA MET A 84 9.71 4.30 -13.31
C MET A 84 8.52 5.22 -13.03
N ASN A 85 7.58 4.76 -12.19
CA ASN A 85 6.41 5.54 -11.81
C ASN A 85 6.80 6.78 -10.99
N VAL A 86 7.75 6.65 -10.04
CA VAL A 86 8.31 7.83 -9.33
C VAL A 86 8.91 8.81 -10.33
N SER A 87 9.75 8.34 -11.26
CA SER A 87 10.44 9.22 -12.22
C SER A 87 9.46 9.98 -13.10
N ARG A 88 8.46 9.32 -13.67
CA ARG A 88 7.44 9.93 -14.54
C ARG A 88 6.58 10.95 -13.80
N ALA A 89 6.07 10.58 -12.63
CA ALA A 89 5.23 11.46 -11.83
C ALA A 89 6.01 12.68 -11.34
N MET A 90 7.26 12.49 -10.92
CA MET A 90 8.14 13.58 -10.53
C MET A 90 8.42 14.55 -11.68
N GLN A 91 8.67 14.04 -12.89
CA GLN A 91 8.91 14.85 -14.07
C GLN A 91 7.70 15.72 -14.42
N SER A 92 6.50 15.14 -14.35
CA SER A 92 5.25 15.86 -14.56
C SER A 92 5.00 16.93 -13.48
N LEU A 93 5.15 16.60 -12.20
CA LEU A 93 4.97 17.54 -11.10
C LEU A 93 6.00 18.70 -11.15
N GLU A 94 7.24 18.42 -11.55
CA GLU A 94 8.29 19.43 -11.72
C GLU A 94 7.99 20.36 -12.89
N ALA A 95 7.58 19.81 -14.05
CA ALA A 95 7.18 20.58 -15.22
C ALA A 95 5.99 21.52 -14.92
N ARG A 96 5.10 21.12 -14.00
CA ARG A 96 3.96 21.93 -13.53
C ARG A 96 4.34 22.90 -12.39
N GLY A 97 5.61 22.94 -11.98
CA GLY A 97 6.06 23.79 -10.89
C GLY A 97 5.49 23.42 -9.50
N ILE A 98 5.00 22.20 -9.32
CA ILE A 98 4.39 21.72 -8.07
C ILE A 98 5.47 21.25 -7.09
N VAL A 99 6.51 20.60 -7.60
CA VAL A 99 7.68 20.17 -6.81
C VAL A 99 8.95 20.82 -7.36
N SER A 100 9.97 20.88 -6.52
CA SER A 100 11.32 21.25 -6.90
C SER A 100 12.30 20.20 -6.45
N ARG A 101 13.39 20.01 -7.22
CA ARG A 101 14.52 19.15 -6.86
C ARG A 101 15.77 19.98 -6.63
N SER A 102 16.47 19.68 -5.57
CA SER A 102 17.79 20.24 -5.27
C SER A 102 18.78 19.13 -4.98
N ARG A 103 20.07 19.42 -5.01
CA ARG A 103 21.09 18.50 -4.49
C ARG A 103 21.04 18.55 -2.97
N ASP A 104 21.29 17.39 -2.33
CA ASP A 104 21.49 17.39 -0.88
C ASP A 104 22.79 18.14 -0.56
N PRO A 105 22.75 19.13 0.35
CA PRO A 105 23.97 19.80 0.78
C PRO A 105 24.98 18.88 1.48
N ALA A 106 24.49 17.81 2.13
CA ALA A 106 25.30 16.84 2.86
C ALA A 106 25.85 15.73 1.95
N ASP A 107 25.05 15.28 0.97
CA ASP A 107 25.44 14.30 -0.05
C ASP A 107 25.04 14.79 -1.43
N GLY A 108 25.97 15.42 -2.14
CA GLY A 108 25.73 15.98 -3.48
C GLY A 108 25.29 14.96 -4.55
N ARG A 109 25.30 13.67 -4.25
CA ARG A 109 24.82 12.60 -5.12
C ARG A 109 23.31 12.40 -4.98
N GLU A 110 22.73 12.75 -3.83
CA GLU A 110 21.31 12.57 -3.55
C GLU A 110 20.49 13.78 -4.01
N ARG A 111 19.29 13.51 -4.49
CA ARG A 111 18.32 14.54 -4.91
C ARG A 111 17.22 14.64 -3.88
N ILE A 112 17.13 15.82 -3.26
CA ILE A 112 16.05 16.17 -2.32
C ILE A 112 14.91 16.81 -3.10
N VAL A 113 13.71 16.35 -2.81
CA VAL A 113 12.45 16.84 -3.38
C VAL A 113 11.68 17.60 -2.31
N ALA A 114 11.06 18.70 -2.71
CA ALA A 114 10.21 19.51 -1.84
C ALA A 114 9.03 20.08 -2.62
N LEU A 115 7.92 20.36 -1.92
CA LEU A 115 6.82 21.12 -2.50
C LEU A 115 7.23 22.57 -2.69
N THR A 116 6.89 23.15 -3.85
CA THR A 116 6.94 24.59 -4.07
C THR A 116 5.81 25.30 -3.29
N ALA A 117 5.75 26.61 -3.32
CA ALA A 117 4.62 27.37 -2.79
C ALA A 117 3.28 26.95 -3.47
N ALA A 118 3.33 26.78 -4.81
CA ALA A 118 2.19 26.30 -5.59
C ALA A 118 1.79 24.87 -5.21
N GLY A 119 2.78 23.96 -5.01
CA GLY A 119 2.52 22.61 -4.56
C GLY A 119 1.88 22.54 -3.16
N ARG A 120 2.35 23.34 -2.23
CA ARG A 120 1.73 23.47 -0.89
C ARG A 120 0.30 24.01 -0.95
N ALA A 121 0.05 24.98 -1.80
CA ALA A 121 -1.30 25.51 -2.01
C ALA A 121 -2.24 24.44 -2.61
N LEU A 122 -1.76 23.70 -3.61
CA LEU A 122 -2.49 22.59 -4.22
C LEU A 122 -2.80 21.50 -3.19
N TYR A 123 -1.81 21.05 -2.44
CA TYR A 123 -1.97 20.04 -1.38
C TYR A 123 -3.06 20.45 -0.38
N ARG A 124 -3.00 21.68 0.16
CA ARG A 124 -4.00 22.18 1.10
C ARG A 124 -5.41 22.24 0.53
N ARG A 125 -5.57 22.39 -0.78
CA ARG A 125 -6.88 22.36 -1.44
C ARG A 125 -7.42 20.95 -1.60
N ILE A 126 -6.56 19.94 -1.76
CA ILE A 126 -6.98 18.55 -1.98
C ILE A 126 -7.29 17.85 -0.65
N VAL A 127 -6.48 18.07 0.38
CA VAL A 127 -6.57 17.36 1.67
C VAL A 127 -7.97 17.31 2.27
N PRO A 128 -8.74 18.41 2.36
CA PRO A 128 -10.09 18.34 2.92
C PRO A 128 -11.02 17.39 2.15
N HIS A 129 -10.88 17.32 0.84
CA HIS A 129 -11.69 16.42 0.01
C HIS A 129 -11.24 14.97 0.15
N ALA A 130 -9.93 14.73 0.26
CA ALA A 130 -9.38 13.38 0.48
C ALA A 130 -9.84 12.83 1.84
N LEU A 131 -9.75 13.63 2.91
CA LEU A 131 -10.23 13.26 4.25
C LEU A 131 -11.75 13.04 4.29
N ALA A 132 -12.53 13.85 3.57
CA ALA A 132 -13.98 13.65 3.46
C ALA A 132 -14.31 12.31 2.78
N ARG A 133 -13.57 11.94 1.71
CA ARG A 133 -13.74 10.66 1.04
C ARG A 133 -13.31 9.49 1.93
N GLU A 134 -12.25 9.62 2.69
CA GLU A 134 -11.83 8.63 3.69
C GLU A 134 -12.92 8.43 4.74
N ALA A 135 -13.45 9.51 5.32
CA ALA A 135 -14.55 9.42 6.31
C ALA A 135 -15.80 8.75 5.72
N GLU A 136 -16.14 9.03 4.46
CA GLU A 136 -17.24 8.36 3.76
C GLU A 136 -16.98 6.85 3.61
N LEU A 137 -15.79 6.44 3.18
CA LEU A 137 -15.41 5.03 3.06
C LEU A 137 -15.45 4.30 4.40
N LEU A 138 -15.03 4.97 5.48
CA LEU A 138 -15.01 4.40 6.82
C LEU A 138 -16.37 4.47 7.54
N SER A 139 -17.35 5.19 7.01
CA SER A 139 -18.67 5.39 7.64
C SER A 139 -19.48 4.10 7.85
N VAL A 140 -19.14 3.02 7.16
CA VAL A 140 -19.74 1.70 7.33
C VAL A 140 -19.24 0.97 8.59
N LEU A 141 -18.23 1.52 9.26
CA LEU A 141 -17.58 0.96 10.46
C LEU A 141 -17.91 1.80 11.68
N SER A 142 -18.04 1.14 12.82
CA SER A 142 -18.06 1.80 14.13
C SER A 142 -16.66 2.30 14.51
N ALA A 143 -16.59 3.23 15.46
CA ALA A 143 -15.32 3.72 15.99
C ALA A 143 -14.40 2.61 16.55
N ALA A 144 -14.99 1.58 17.17
CA ALA A 144 -14.25 0.44 17.70
C ALA A 144 -13.67 -0.44 16.57
N GLU A 145 -14.41 -0.60 15.46
CA GLU A 145 -13.92 -1.34 14.28
C GLU A 145 -12.81 -0.57 13.56
N ILE A 146 -12.90 0.75 13.46
CA ILE A 146 -11.84 1.60 12.91
C ILE A 146 -10.55 1.45 13.74
N ALA A 147 -10.62 1.60 15.06
CA ALA A 147 -9.45 1.44 15.94
C ALA A 147 -8.84 0.02 15.85
N THR A 148 -9.69 -0.99 15.67
CA THR A 148 -9.25 -2.38 15.45
C THR A 148 -8.57 -2.53 14.09
N LEU A 149 -9.13 -1.94 13.04
CA LEU A 149 -8.59 -1.96 11.68
C LEU A 149 -7.19 -1.35 11.64
N ASP A 150 -7.00 -0.17 12.24
CA ASP A 150 -5.69 0.50 12.33
C ASP A 150 -4.66 -0.42 13.00
N THR A 151 -5.02 -0.98 14.16
CA THR A 151 -4.14 -1.92 14.88
C THR A 151 -3.78 -3.16 14.05
N VAL A 152 -4.74 -3.70 13.30
CA VAL A 152 -4.54 -4.89 12.47
C VAL A 152 -3.66 -4.57 11.27
N ILE A 153 -3.86 -3.42 10.62
CA ILE A 153 -3.04 -2.96 9.51
C ILE A 153 -1.57 -2.82 9.96
N ASP A 154 -1.32 -2.14 11.08
CA ASP A 154 0.05 -1.96 11.60
C ASP A 154 0.75 -3.29 11.88
N LYS A 155 0.04 -4.24 12.51
CA LYS A 155 0.58 -5.58 12.78
C LYS A 155 0.92 -6.34 11.50
N LEU A 156 0.06 -6.24 10.48
CA LEU A 156 0.27 -6.91 9.20
C LEU A 156 1.41 -6.28 8.40
N LEU A 157 1.53 -4.95 8.40
CA LEU A 157 2.64 -4.24 7.78
C LEU A 157 3.97 -4.67 8.41
N ALA A 158 4.07 -4.62 9.74
CA ALA A 158 5.27 -5.04 10.45
C ALA A 158 5.61 -6.53 10.23
N ALA A 159 4.62 -7.40 10.07
CA ALA A 159 4.83 -8.80 9.76
C ALA A 159 5.33 -9.01 8.32
N ALA A 160 4.77 -8.28 7.36
CA ALA A 160 5.16 -8.35 5.96
C ALA A 160 6.60 -7.83 5.75
N GLU A 161 6.97 -6.73 6.40
CA GLU A 161 8.33 -6.16 6.35
C GLU A 161 9.35 -7.19 6.87
N ARG A 162 9.11 -7.80 8.04
CA ARG A 162 10.00 -8.86 8.57
C ARG A 162 10.14 -10.05 7.62
N SER A 163 9.07 -10.44 6.94
CA SER A 163 9.12 -11.57 5.98
C SER A 163 9.94 -11.25 4.74
N LEU A 164 10.05 -9.98 4.36
CA LEU A 164 10.90 -9.56 3.25
C LEU A 164 12.38 -9.49 3.64
N ASP A 165 12.66 -9.15 4.90
CA ASP A 165 14.02 -9.11 5.43
C ASP A 165 14.61 -10.50 5.71
N ASP A 166 13.77 -11.50 6.04
CA ASP A 166 14.15 -12.91 6.27
C ASP A 166 13.28 -13.84 5.40
N PRO A 167 13.54 -13.94 4.08
CA PRO A 167 12.76 -14.77 3.18
C PRO A 167 12.91 -16.26 3.52
N PRO A 168 11.81 -17.02 3.58
CA PRO A 168 11.85 -18.45 3.85
C PRO A 168 12.67 -19.16 2.77
N GLY A 169 13.78 -19.78 3.16
CA GLY A 169 14.64 -20.57 2.26
C GLY A 169 16.11 -20.14 2.22
N ARG A 170 16.53 -19.14 2.97
CA ARG A 170 17.95 -18.72 3.06
C ARG A 170 18.68 -19.34 4.26
N LYS A 171 18.29 -20.55 4.68
CA LYS A 171 19.13 -21.36 5.56
C LYS A 171 20.01 -22.22 4.68
N ALA A 172 21.27 -21.80 4.57
CA ALA A 172 22.35 -22.60 4.00
C ALA A 172 22.59 -23.87 4.81
#